data_b23834e72737febdd391d52c82a7389f
#
_entry.id   b23834e72737febdd391d52c82a7389f
#
_cell.length_a   1.000
_cell.length_b   1.000
_cell.length_c   1.000
_cell.angle_alpha   90.00
_cell.angle_beta   90.00
_cell.angle_gamma   90.00
#
_symmetry.space_group_name_H-M   'P 1'
#
loop_
_entity.id
_entity.type
_entity.pdbx_description
1 polymer ?
#
loop_
_entity_poly.entity_id
_entity_poly.type
_entity_poly.pdbx_seq_one_letter_code
_entity_poly.pdbx_strand_id
1 'polypeptide(L)'
;MWRINVTNKTNDLIELVDVMSFGVGEKLRDEEGGYGALLTSYNEGALITDMTVREQYHLNYHDVDYPSEGSFFLFPNMLSSQFMAYLTEKGGVYLGLHDKERTLKHMDFCYGENCTRIMMRPFCDVDYGQDYEMPFDGVMTFFEGEWQDACEIYKQWFEQNLPAGVKKIVEQTDLPSWYGESPIIVAYPVLGRYDTDEMIPNGLFPYENALPSLKEISDATNSSVMALIMHWEGTAPWAPPYVWPPYGGEEVFASFLNKAHAQDMLVGLYCSGFGWTQKSNLTEYSREKTFIEENIADAVCANSNGEYYSVICTGQRNGFDMCPAVQKTKDIFQTEISKVCASGVDYIQVLDQNHGGTSYFCYSDKHGHVPAPGKWQVQETAALIDGIERNGALLGCESAAAEPYLAHLKFSDNRFELNYFVGIPVPVYSYLYHEYVNNFMGNQVCTPLEKKENSYPMRVAYSFLAGDMLTAVIVDGGRIVYSWGEKDFTDKENALTILKNLNAWRKGLGKNYLHVGKMIKPLAIECGKESFKLNKGTHTFVADEVLTAAYEYNGQKVQFVVNYNTRGVQIRLPKKVDVILDSIGMQSLTGIETLDMPPLSAVMMKL
;
A
#
# COMPACT_ATOMS: atom_id res chain seq x y z
N MET A 1 -9.98 -28.03 7.26
CA MET A 1 -8.66 -27.64 7.79
C MET A 1 -7.73 -28.82 7.69
N TRP A 2 -6.44 -28.60 7.42
CA TRP A 2 -5.40 -29.62 7.37
C TRP A 2 -4.05 -29.07 7.80
N ARG A 3 -3.11 -29.95 8.13
CA ARG A 3 -1.69 -29.66 8.34
C ARG A 3 -0.85 -30.68 7.60
N ILE A 4 0.34 -30.30 7.20
CA ILE A 4 1.28 -31.17 6.48
C ILE A 4 2.50 -31.39 7.35
N ASN A 5 2.95 -32.67 7.41
CA ASN A 5 4.21 -33.07 8.00
C ASN A 5 5.08 -33.70 6.93
N VAL A 6 6.30 -33.24 6.83
CA VAL A 6 7.29 -33.77 5.88
C VAL A 6 8.45 -34.37 6.66
N THR A 7 8.67 -35.68 6.47
CA THR A 7 9.86 -36.33 7.01
C THR A 7 11.00 -36.25 6.01
N ASN A 8 12.04 -35.51 6.38
CA ASN A 8 13.23 -35.37 5.56
C ASN A 8 14.13 -36.61 5.68
N LYS A 9 14.32 -37.33 4.58
CA LYS A 9 15.19 -38.49 4.50
C LYS A 9 16.52 -38.21 3.80
N THR A 10 16.79 -36.92 3.56
CA THR A 10 18.02 -36.40 2.97
C THR A 10 18.74 -35.50 3.96
N ASN A 11 19.91 -35.00 3.57
CA ASN A 11 20.61 -33.95 4.32
C ASN A 11 20.36 -32.56 3.71
N ASP A 12 19.37 -32.45 2.82
CA ASP A 12 19.07 -31.19 2.16
C ASP A 12 18.19 -30.30 3.04
N LEU A 13 18.15 -29.03 2.73
CA LEU A 13 17.25 -28.07 3.35
C LEU A 13 15.86 -28.16 2.68
N ILE A 14 14.79 -28.17 3.48
CA ILE A 14 13.42 -28.01 2.98
C ILE A 14 13.12 -26.51 3.01
N GLU A 15 13.22 -25.85 1.87
CA GLU A 15 13.00 -24.41 1.77
C GLU A 15 11.52 -24.05 1.88
N LEU A 16 10.68 -24.72 1.08
CA LEU A 16 9.23 -24.54 1.09
C LEU A 16 8.48 -25.83 0.77
N VAL A 17 7.21 -25.86 1.11
CA VAL A 17 6.31 -26.96 0.81
C VAL A 17 5.05 -26.44 0.12
N ASP A 18 4.66 -27.06 -0.98
CA ASP A 18 3.36 -26.79 -1.61
C ASP A 18 2.25 -27.44 -0.78
N VAL A 19 1.62 -26.65 0.09
CA VAL A 19 0.59 -27.13 1.01
C VAL A 19 -0.81 -27.03 0.43
N MET A 20 -0.96 -26.31 -0.67
CA MET A 20 -2.20 -26.15 -1.40
C MET A 20 -1.92 -25.88 -2.86
N SER A 21 -2.44 -26.74 -3.73
CA SER A 21 -2.50 -26.53 -5.16
C SER A 21 -3.92 -26.80 -5.62
N PHE A 22 -4.72 -25.75 -5.76
CA PHE A 22 -6.14 -25.85 -6.06
C PHE A 22 -6.43 -25.41 -7.49
N GLY A 23 -6.93 -26.33 -8.32
CA GLY A 23 -7.27 -26.07 -9.71
C GLY A 23 -8.74 -25.69 -9.87
N VAL A 24 -9.00 -24.60 -10.56
CA VAL A 24 -10.32 -24.15 -10.98
C VAL A 24 -10.43 -24.29 -12.49
N GLY A 25 -11.39 -25.08 -12.97
CA GLY A 25 -11.59 -25.29 -14.40
C GLY A 25 -12.12 -24.07 -15.11
N GLU A 26 -11.64 -23.82 -16.33
CA GLU A 26 -11.99 -22.67 -17.16
C GLU A 26 -13.49 -22.56 -17.47
N LYS A 27 -14.18 -23.70 -17.50
CA LYS A 27 -15.64 -23.78 -17.75
C LYS A 27 -16.53 -23.28 -16.62
N LEU A 28 -15.97 -22.76 -15.51
CA LEU A 28 -16.74 -21.99 -14.53
C LEU A 28 -17.03 -20.56 -15.00
N ARG A 29 -16.41 -20.11 -16.10
CA ARG A 29 -16.96 -19.06 -16.95
C ARG A 29 -17.97 -19.73 -17.89
N ASP A 30 -19.24 -19.38 -17.78
CA ASP A 30 -20.20 -19.76 -18.80
C ASP A 30 -19.87 -19.04 -20.13
N GLU A 31 -20.38 -19.56 -21.25
CA GLU A 31 -20.15 -18.99 -22.59
C GLU A 31 -20.70 -17.57 -22.75
N GLU A 32 -21.46 -17.06 -21.78
CA GLU A 32 -22.06 -15.73 -21.73
C GLU A 32 -21.24 -14.72 -20.90
N GLY A 33 -20.06 -15.07 -20.42
CA GLY A 33 -19.16 -14.20 -19.64
C GLY A 33 -19.42 -14.25 -18.13
N GLY A 34 -19.85 -15.40 -17.63
CA GLY A 34 -20.10 -15.67 -16.21
C GLY A 34 -18.93 -15.33 -15.30
N TYR A 35 -19.30 -14.94 -14.11
CA TYR A 35 -18.43 -14.35 -13.10
C TYR A 35 -17.44 -15.39 -12.55
N GLY A 36 -16.19 -15.28 -12.94
CA GLY A 36 -15.08 -15.97 -12.30
C GLY A 36 -13.99 -14.98 -11.98
N ALA A 37 -13.64 -14.80 -10.71
CA ALA A 37 -12.61 -13.87 -10.29
C ALA A 37 -11.78 -14.46 -9.15
N LEU A 38 -10.48 -14.18 -9.15
CA LEU A 38 -9.60 -14.46 -8.03
C LEU A 38 -9.48 -13.21 -7.16
N LEU A 39 -9.90 -13.32 -5.90
CA LEU A 39 -9.68 -12.29 -4.90
C LEU A 39 -8.29 -12.45 -4.30
N THR A 40 -7.56 -11.35 -4.22
CA THR A 40 -6.25 -11.27 -3.58
C THR A 40 -6.11 -9.98 -2.79
N SER A 41 -5.29 -10.01 -1.75
CA SER A 41 -4.94 -8.83 -0.94
C SER A 41 -3.73 -8.06 -1.49
N TYR A 42 -3.47 -8.17 -2.80
CA TYR A 42 -2.37 -7.50 -3.47
C TYR A 42 -2.57 -5.98 -3.43
N ASN A 43 -1.62 -5.24 -2.84
CA ASN A 43 -1.75 -3.80 -2.51
C ASN A 43 -3.05 -3.49 -1.74
N GLU A 44 -3.94 -2.66 -2.29
CA GLU A 44 -5.25 -2.36 -1.70
C GLU A 44 -6.21 -3.56 -1.75
N GLY A 45 -5.97 -4.48 -2.65
CA GLY A 45 -6.80 -5.64 -2.98
C GLY A 45 -7.30 -5.61 -4.41
N ALA A 46 -7.45 -6.80 -4.99
CA ALA A 46 -7.87 -6.94 -6.39
C ALA A 46 -8.77 -8.14 -6.63
N LEU A 47 -9.67 -7.98 -7.61
CA LEU A 47 -10.40 -9.06 -8.26
C LEU A 47 -9.76 -9.30 -9.63
N ILE A 48 -9.01 -10.37 -9.77
CA ILE A 48 -8.39 -10.75 -11.03
C ILE A 48 -9.43 -11.51 -11.85
N THR A 49 -9.90 -10.86 -12.91
CA THR A 49 -10.93 -11.42 -13.81
C THR A 49 -10.33 -12.03 -15.09
N ASP A 50 -9.11 -11.65 -15.43
CA ASP A 50 -8.34 -12.20 -16.53
C ASP A 50 -7.10 -12.92 -15.98
N MET A 51 -7.15 -14.24 -15.92
CA MET A 51 -6.08 -15.07 -15.38
C MET A 51 -4.85 -15.16 -16.31
N THR A 52 -4.97 -14.69 -17.55
CA THR A 52 -3.85 -14.62 -18.50
C THR A 52 -2.97 -13.39 -18.28
N VAL A 53 -3.41 -12.45 -17.46
CA VAL A 53 -2.68 -11.22 -17.10
C VAL A 53 -1.23 -11.50 -16.71
N ARG A 54 -1.01 -12.63 -16.05
CA ARG A 54 0.30 -13.04 -15.60
C ARG A 54 1.34 -13.21 -16.70
N GLU A 55 0.97 -13.76 -17.84
CA GLU A 55 1.90 -13.97 -18.96
C GLU A 55 2.37 -12.65 -19.59
N GLN A 56 1.60 -11.58 -19.40
CA GLN A 56 1.83 -10.29 -20.01
C GLN A 56 2.65 -9.35 -19.13
N TYR A 57 2.72 -9.58 -17.80
CA TYR A 57 3.33 -8.66 -16.84
C TYR A 57 4.19 -9.42 -15.85
N HIS A 58 5.47 -9.05 -15.79
CA HIS A 58 6.34 -9.42 -14.68
C HIS A 58 5.84 -8.66 -13.43
N LEU A 59 5.08 -9.35 -12.60
CA LEU A 59 4.59 -8.82 -11.34
C LEU A 59 5.67 -8.82 -10.24
N ASN A 60 6.91 -8.96 -10.62
CA ASN A 60 8.06 -8.97 -9.73
C ASN A 60 8.67 -7.60 -9.67
N TYR A 61 8.45 -6.95 -8.58
CA TYR A 61 9.28 -5.82 -8.21
C TYR A 61 10.67 -6.28 -7.75
N HIS A 62 10.74 -7.50 -7.26
CA HIS A 62 11.98 -8.15 -6.88
C HIS A 62 12.17 -9.37 -7.79
N ASP A 63 13.14 -9.29 -8.69
CA ASP A 63 13.62 -10.45 -9.45
C ASP A 63 14.26 -11.44 -8.48
N VAL A 64 13.42 -12.26 -7.88
CA VAL A 64 13.88 -13.41 -7.12
C VAL A 64 13.91 -14.57 -8.09
N ASP A 65 15.03 -15.23 -8.23
CA ASP A 65 15.16 -16.51 -8.91
C ASP A 65 14.39 -17.57 -8.13
N TYR A 66 13.06 -17.52 -8.30
CA TYR A 66 12.16 -18.36 -7.58
C TYR A 66 11.63 -19.44 -8.53
N PRO A 67 11.61 -20.71 -8.13
CA PRO A 67 11.01 -21.77 -8.94
C PRO A 67 9.48 -21.66 -8.85
N SER A 68 8.91 -20.59 -9.37
CA SER A 68 7.47 -20.41 -9.40
C SER A 68 7.00 -20.39 -10.84
N GLU A 69 5.92 -21.11 -11.06
CA GLU A 69 5.17 -21.10 -12.30
C GLU A 69 4.20 -19.92 -12.35
N GLY A 70 4.25 -19.02 -11.38
CA GLY A 70 3.30 -17.96 -11.14
C GLY A 70 3.90 -16.56 -11.06
N SER A 71 3.06 -15.55 -10.91
CA SER A 71 3.48 -14.23 -10.48
C SER A 71 3.90 -14.28 -9.01
N PHE A 72 4.91 -13.47 -8.62
CA PHE A 72 5.40 -13.51 -7.25
C PHE A 72 4.49 -12.77 -6.29
N PHE A 73 3.51 -13.45 -5.77
CA PHE A 73 2.71 -12.98 -4.67
C PHE A 73 3.30 -13.49 -3.36
N LEU A 74 4.03 -12.61 -2.68
CA LEU A 74 4.62 -12.89 -1.38
C LEU A 74 3.81 -12.25 -0.27
N PHE A 75 3.61 -13.00 0.80
CA PHE A 75 3.13 -12.53 2.10
C PHE A 75 4.23 -12.76 3.16
N PRO A 76 4.55 -11.77 4.01
CA PRO A 76 4.19 -10.37 3.91
C PRO A 76 5.02 -9.65 2.84
N ASN A 77 4.38 -8.93 1.95
CA ASN A 77 4.96 -8.06 0.93
C ASN A 77 3.80 -7.32 0.24
N MET A 78 3.68 -7.45 -1.08
CA MET A 78 2.54 -6.96 -1.86
C MET A 78 1.21 -7.59 -1.42
N LEU A 79 1.23 -8.82 -0.90
CA LEU A 79 0.09 -9.39 -0.21
C LEU A 79 0.09 -8.96 1.26
N SER A 80 -0.99 -8.31 1.68
CA SER A 80 -1.15 -7.84 3.06
C SER A 80 -1.71 -8.90 4.00
N SER A 81 -2.34 -9.96 3.49
CA SER A 81 -3.02 -11.02 4.25
C SER A 81 -2.77 -12.41 3.68
N GLN A 82 -3.10 -13.46 4.44
CA GLN A 82 -2.72 -14.85 4.17
C GLN A 82 -3.86 -15.67 3.55
N PHE A 83 -4.64 -15.06 2.64
CA PHE A 83 -5.71 -15.78 1.94
C PHE A 83 -5.89 -15.30 0.51
N MET A 84 -6.53 -16.15 -0.26
CA MET A 84 -7.12 -15.87 -1.57
C MET A 84 -8.51 -16.47 -1.62
N ALA A 85 -9.35 -16.02 -2.56
CA ALA A 85 -10.63 -16.68 -2.79
C ALA A 85 -10.98 -16.67 -4.28
N TYR A 86 -11.53 -17.77 -4.76
CA TYR A 86 -12.10 -17.81 -6.09
C TYR A 86 -13.60 -17.59 -6.00
N LEU A 87 -14.08 -16.57 -6.71
CA LEU A 87 -15.48 -16.15 -6.69
C LEU A 87 -16.23 -16.56 -7.95
N THR A 88 -17.49 -16.90 -7.76
CA THR A 88 -18.51 -17.09 -8.78
C THR A 88 -19.68 -16.13 -8.52
N GLU A 89 -20.74 -16.13 -9.34
CA GLU A 89 -21.92 -15.27 -9.14
C GLU A 89 -22.61 -15.40 -7.77
N LYS A 90 -22.53 -16.56 -7.14
CA LYS A 90 -23.32 -16.88 -5.93
C LYS A 90 -22.49 -17.09 -4.68
N GLY A 91 -21.18 -17.03 -4.80
CA GLY A 91 -20.26 -17.33 -3.72
C GLY A 91 -18.95 -17.83 -4.27
N GLY A 92 -18.19 -18.59 -3.47
CA GLY A 92 -16.88 -19.03 -3.91
C GLY A 92 -16.21 -20.03 -2.98
N VAL A 93 -14.93 -20.19 -3.21
CA VAL A 93 -14.02 -20.99 -2.39
C VAL A 93 -13.00 -20.07 -1.74
N TYR A 94 -12.98 -20.06 -0.43
CA TYR A 94 -11.95 -19.43 0.38
C TYR A 94 -10.79 -20.38 0.59
N LEU A 95 -9.57 -19.88 0.42
CA LEU A 95 -8.31 -20.58 0.61
C LEU A 95 -7.39 -19.72 1.49
N GLY A 96 -6.96 -20.22 2.63
CA GLY A 96 -6.12 -19.44 3.57
C GLY A 96 -5.13 -20.29 4.34
N LEU A 97 -4.05 -19.66 4.77
CA LEU A 97 -3.09 -20.20 5.71
C LEU A 97 -3.20 -19.41 7.01
N HIS A 98 -3.82 -20.00 8.03
CA HIS A 98 -4.14 -19.32 9.29
C HIS A 98 -2.96 -19.40 10.27
N ASP A 99 -1.86 -18.74 9.90
CA ASP A 99 -0.62 -18.73 10.65
C ASP A 99 -0.52 -17.50 11.58
N LYS A 100 -0.49 -17.75 12.89
CA LYS A 100 -0.39 -16.70 13.91
C LYS A 100 0.98 -16.00 13.92
N GLU A 101 2.02 -16.70 13.51
CA GLU A 101 3.38 -16.17 13.42
C GLU A 101 3.62 -15.35 12.15
N ARG A 102 2.69 -15.42 11.20
CA ARG A 102 2.74 -14.69 9.92
C ARG A 102 4.05 -14.87 9.18
N THR A 103 4.55 -16.11 9.22
CA THR A 103 5.76 -16.49 8.50
C THR A 103 5.64 -16.21 7.01
N LEU A 104 6.77 -16.05 6.36
CA LEU A 104 6.82 -15.77 4.93
C LEU A 104 6.16 -16.90 4.12
N LYS A 105 5.39 -16.53 3.10
CA LYS A 105 4.67 -17.44 2.21
C LYS A 105 4.67 -16.94 0.79
N HIS A 106 4.82 -17.86 -0.12
CA HIS A 106 4.53 -17.65 -1.52
C HIS A 106 3.07 -18.06 -1.78
N MET A 107 2.24 -17.11 -2.20
CA MET A 107 0.83 -17.32 -2.49
C MET A 107 0.57 -16.82 -3.90
N ASP A 108 0.29 -17.72 -4.84
CA ASP A 108 0.32 -17.38 -6.26
C ASP A 108 -0.77 -18.11 -7.04
N PHE A 109 -0.92 -17.74 -8.30
CA PHE A 109 -1.77 -18.43 -9.24
C PHE A 109 -1.08 -18.56 -10.60
N CYS A 110 -1.40 -19.59 -11.34
CA CYS A 110 -1.00 -19.70 -12.73
C CYS A 110 -2.18 -20.14 -13.59
N TYR A 111 -2.16 -19.71 -14.85
CA TYR A 111 -3.09 -20.15 -15.87
C TYR A 111 -2.41 -21.28 -16.66
N GLY A 112 -3.00 -22.44 -16.69
CA GLY A 112 -2.52 -23.61 -17.44
C GLY A 112 -3.57 -24.12 -18.41
N GLU A 113 -3.34 -25.26 -19.05
CA GLU A 113 -4.27 -25.87 -19.99
C GLU A 113 -5.66 -26.07 -19.37
N ASN A 114 -6.58 -25.13 -19.63
CA ASN A 114 -7.97 -25.12 -19.20
C ASN A 114 -8.20 -25.07 -17.67
N CYS A 115 -7.26 -24.54 -16.89
CA CYS A 115 -7.49 -24.33 -15.48
C CYS A 115 -6.63 -23.19 -14.91
N THR A 116 -7.18 -22.46 -13.95
CA THR A 116 -6.39 -21.60 -13.06
C THR A 116 -6.00 -22.40 -11.83
N ARG A 117 -4.71 -22.49 -11.55
CA ARG A 117 -4.18 -23.12 -10.34
C ARG A 117 -3.79 -22.06 -9.32
N ILE A 118 -4.34 -22.16 -8.12
CA ILE A 118 -4.01 -21.32 -6.98
C ILE A 118 -3.08 -22.12 -6.08
N MET A 119 -1.94 -21.53 -5.71
CA MET A 119 -0.88 -22.19 -4.97
C MET A 119 -0.56 -21.44 -3.70
N MET A 120 -0.33 -22.18 -2.60
CA MET A 120 0.11 -21.61 -1.33
C MET A 120 1.28 -22.42 -0.78
N ARG A 121 2.41 -21.77 -0.60
CA ARG A 121 3.70 -22.38 -0.26
C ARG A 121 4.35 -21.62 0.90
N PRO A 122 4.22 -22.07 2.15
CA PRO A 122 4.97 -21.53 3.26
C PRO A 122 6.45 -21.89 3.14
N PHE A 123 7.30 -20.96 3.54
CA PHE A 123 8.72 -21.23 3.81
C PHE A 123 8.84 -21.98 5.11
N CYS A 124 9.63 -23.05 5.12
CA CYS A 124 9.64 -24.00 6.22
C CYS A 124 10.44 -23.55 7.44
N ASP A 125 11.47 -22.72 7.22
CA ASP A 125 12.36 -22.22 8.29
C ASP A 125 12.92 -23.35 9.18
N VAL A 126 13.34 -24.45 8.54
CA VAL A 126 13.97 -25.60 9.18
C VAL A 126 15.38 -25.79 8.64
N ASP A 127 16.30 -26.27 9.48
CA ASP A 127 17.71 -26.47 9.11
C ASP A 127 17.91 -27.71 8.25
N TYR A 128 19.09 -27.89 7.72
CA TYR A 128 19.49 -29.04 6.90
C TYR A 128 19.17 -30.37 7.59
N GLY A 129 18.55 -31.28 6.86
CA GLY A 129 18.20 -32.60 7.35
C GLY A 129 17.06 -32.66 8.38
N GLN A 130 16.47 -31.53 8.74
CA GLN A 130 15.36 -31.46 9.67
C GLN A 130 14.02 -31.79 9.01
N ASP A 131 13.12 -32.40 9.77
CA ASP A 131 11.72 -32.59 9.38
C ASP A 131 10.96 -31.24 9.44
N TYR A 132 9.93 -31.10 8.63
CA TYR A 132 9.01 -29.98 8.71
C TYR A 132 7.64 -30.42 9.21
N GLU A 133 7.19 -29.82 10.28
CA GLU A 133 5.83 -29.92 10.80
C GLU A 133 5.15 -28.55 10.67
N MET A 134 4.12 -28.46 9.81
CA MET A 134 3.38 -27.23 9.57
C MET A 134 2.70 -26.74 10.87
N PRO A 135 3.09 -25.60 11.44
CA PRO A 135 2.63 -25.17 12.77
C PRO A 135 1.26 -24.47 12.76
N PHE A 136 0.63 -24.31 11.62
CA PHE A 136 -0.64 -23.62 11.42
C PHE A 136 -1.60 -24.41 10.54
N ASP A 137 -2.84 -23.94 10.43
CA ASP A 137 -3.86 -24.62 9.65
C ASP A 137 -3.96 -24.08 8.23
N GLY A 138 -3.94 -24.96 7.23
CA GLY A 138 -4.50 -24.71 5.92
C GLY A 138 -6.02 -24.77 6.02
N VAL A 139 -6.71 -23.79 5.44
CA VAL A 139 -8.17 -23.67 5.51
C VAL A 139 -8.75 -23.54 4.11
N MET A 140 -9.70 -24.42 3.80
CA MET A 140 -10.54 -24.30 2.61
C MET A 140 -11.99 -24.40 3.04
N THR A 141 -12.81 -23.46 2.59
CA THR A 141 -14.25 -23.49 2.84
C THR A 141 -15.02 -22.81 1.71
N PHE A 142 -16.27 -23.20 1.54
CA PHE A 142 -17.19 -22.53 0.62
C PHE A 142 -17.91 -21.40 1.36
N PHE A 143 -18.25 -20.34 0.62
CA PHE A 143 -19.07 -19.24 1.12
C PHE A 143 -20.09 -18.81 0.07
N GLU A 144 -21.15 -18.21 0.52
CA GLU A 144 -22.14 -17.54 -0.33
C GLU A 144 -21.89 -16.03 -0.29
N GLY A 145 -22.18 -15.33 -1.41
CA GLY A 145 -22.05 -13.88 -1.50
C GLY A 145 -20.89 -13.41 -2.36
N GLU A 146 -20.26 -12.31 -1.97
CA GLU A 146 -19.29 -11.56 -2.75
C GLU A 146 -17.92 -11.54 -2.05
N TRP A 147 -16.99 -10.73 -2.54
CA TRP A 147 -15.62 -10.66 -2.00
C TRP A 147 -15.56 -10.27 -0.51
N GLN A 148 -16.51 -9.45 -0.01
CA GLN A 148 -16.57 -9.07 1.40
C GLN A 148 -16.86 -10.29 2.29
N ASP A 149 -17.68 -11.23 1.81
CA ASP A 149 -18.03 -12.43 2.56
C ASP A 149 -16.81 -13.36 2.70
N ALA A 150 -15.94 -13.41 1.67
CA ALA A 150 -14.65 -14.08 1.78
C ALA A 150 -13.70 -13.38 2.76
N CYS A 151 -13.62 -12.06 2.72
CA CYS A 151 -12.82 -11.27 3.65
C CYS A 151 -13.28 -11.43 5.10
N GLU A 152 -14.57 -11.57 5.36
CA GLU A 152 -15.12 -11.74 6.71
C GLU A 152 -14.62 -13.05 7.35
N ILE A 153 -14.41 -14.12 6.58
CA ILE A 153 -13.83 -15.37 7.10
C ILE A 153 -12.42 -15.12 7.65
N TYR A 154 -11.59 -14.40 6.88
CA TYR A 154 -10.24 -14.06 7.33
C TYR A 154 -10.25 -13.05 8.47
N LYS A 155 -11.09 -12.03 8.40
CA LYS A 155 -11.21 -10.97 9.41
C LYS A 155 -11.56 -11.54 10.79
N GLN A 156 -12.49 -12.48 10.86
CA GLN A 156 -12.84 -13.16 12.12
C GLN A 156 -11.65 -13.91 12.73
N TRP A 157 -10.85 -14.58 11.89
CA TRP A 157 -9.63 -15.22 12.36
C TRP A 157 -8.58 -14.20 12.80
N PHE A 158 -8.35 -13.13 12.04
CA PHE A 158 -7.42 -12.05 12.34
C PHE A 158 -7.75 -11.39 13.68
N GLU A 159 -9.01 -11.00 13.90
CA GLU A 159 -9.47 -10.35 15.14
C GLU A 159 -9.27 -11.23 16.40
N GLN A 160 -9.31 -12.56 16.25
CA GLN A 160 -9.02 -13.51 17.32
C GLN A 160 -7.53 -13.78 17.52
N ASN A 161 -6.69 -13.38 16.59
CA ASN A 161 -5.27 -13.69 16.54
C ASN A 161 -4.42 -12.49 16.13
N LEU A 162 -4.68 -11.32 16.73
CA LEU A 162 -3.96 -10.09 16.40
C LEU A 162 -2.44 -10.27 16.55
N PRO A 163 -1.63 -9.70 15.65
CA PRO A 163 -0.19 -9.62 15.81
C PRO A 163 0.17 -8.87 17.11
N ALA A 164 1.33 -9.18 17.68
CA ALA A 164 1.81 -8.52 18.87
C ALA A 164 1.86 -6.99 18.68
N GLY A 165 1.35 -6.24 19.64
CA GLY A 165 1.33 -4.77 19.62
C GLY A 165 0.24 -4.14 18.73
N VAL A 166 -0.48 -4.92 17.91
CA VAL A 166 -1.60 -4.39 17.10
C VAL A 166 -2.80 -4.10 18.00
N LYS A 167 -3.29 -2.87 17.93
CA LYS A 167 -4.47 -2.36 18.66
C LYS A 167 -5.34 -1.55 17.71
N LYS A 168 -6.64 -1.50 18.00
CA LYS A 168 -7.52 -0.57 17.26
C LYS A 168 -7.08 0.87 17.47
N ILE A 169 -7.25 1.72 16.48
CA ILE A 169 -6.84 3.15 16.54
C ILE A 169 -7.42 3.84 17.77
N VAL A 170 -8.67 3.54 18.11
CA VAL A 170 -9.34 4.09 19.30
C VAL A 170 -8.69 3.70 20.64
N GLU A 171 -7.85 2.68 20.66
CA GLU A 171 -7.13 2.17 21.84
C GLU A 171 -5.67 2.66 21.88
N GLN A 172 -5.19 3.31 20.82
CA GLN A 172 -3.81 3.80 20.70
C GLN A 172 -3.72 5.21 21.30
N THR A 173 -2.82 5.42 22.22
CA THR A 173 -2.64 6.70 22.95
C THR A 173 -1.41 7.47 22.50
N ASP A 174 -0.59 6.89 21.64
CA ASP A 174 0.71 7.38 21.16
C ASP A 174 0.65 7.95 19.73
N LEU A 175 -0.53 7.96 19.13
CA LEU A 175 -0.72 8.57 17.81
C LEU A 175 -0.74 10.10 17.89
N PRO A 176 -0.09 10.82 16.96
CA PRO A 176 -0.12 12.28 16.94
C PRO A 176 -1.54 12.79 16.62
N SER A 177 -1.87 13.98 17.10
CA SER A 177 -3.22 14.56 16.93
C SER A 177 -3.65 14.66 15.46
N TRP A 178 -2.72 15.01 14.58
CA TRP A 178 -2.99 15.15 13.15
C TRP A 178 -3.48 13.86 12.47
N TYR A 179 -3.17 12.69 13.04
CA TYR A 179 -3.59 11.40 12.49
C TYR A 179 -5.12 11.26 12.40
N GLY A 180 -5.85 11.92 13.30
CA GLY A 180 -7.32 11.99 13.29
C GLY A 180 -7.89 13.26 12.61
N GLU A 181 -7.06 14.12 12.00
CA GLU A 181 -7.50 15.42 11.44
C GLU A 181 -7.59 15.45 9.91
N SER A 182 -7.15 14.38 9.23
CA SER A 182 -7.18 14.26 7.77
C SER A 182 -6.50 15.40 7.01
N PRO A 183 -5.19 15.62 7.18
CA PRO A 183 -4.48 16.50 6.29
C PRO A 183 -4.55 16.00 4.83
N ILE A 184 -4.52 16.90 3.87
CA ILE A 184 -4.27 16.55 2.47
C ILE A 184 -2.76 16.31 2.32
N ILE A 185 -2.38 15.16 1.80
CA ILE A 185 -0.98 14.85 1.50
C ILE A 185 -0.61 15.50 0.17
N VAL A 186 0.44 16.32 0.18
CA VAL A 186 0.93 16.99 -1.03
C VAL A 186 2.33 16.46 -1.33
N ALA A 187 2.42 15.54 -2.27
CA ALA A 187 3.69 14.91 -2.66
C ALA A 187 4.36 15.69 -3.78
N TYR A 188 5.67 15.95 -3.65
CA TYR A 188 6.45 16.65 -4.67
C TYR A 188 7.96 16.43 -4.53
N PRO A 189 8.73 16.47 -5.66
CA PRO A 189 10.18 16.44 -5.61
C PRO A 189 10.76 17.85 -5.45
N VAL A 190 11.95 17.96 -4.89
CA VAL A 190 12.76 19.20 -4.88
C VAL A 190 13.93 19.13 -5.87
N LEU A 191 14.29 17.95 -6.34
CA LEU A 191 15.25 17.70 -7.41
C LEU A 191 14.55 16.95 -8.56
N GLY A 192 14.81 17.33 -9.80
CA GLY A 192 14.15 16.71 -10.96
C GLY A 192 12.62 16.81 -10.92
N ARG A 193 11.95 15.96 -11.67
CA ARG A 193 10.47 15.83 -11.69
C ARG A 193 10.00 14.40 -11.42
N TYR A 194 10.83 13.41 -11.71
CA TYR A 194 10.56 11.98 -11.57
C TYR A 194 11.88 11.20 -11.50
N ASP A 195 11.81 9.93 -11.20
CA ASP A 195 12.92 9.05 -10.82
C ASP A 195 14.06 8.93 -11.85
N THR A 196 13.80 9.18 -13.11
CA THR A 196 14.80 9.08 -14.18
C THR A 196 15.21 10.44 -14.77
N ASP A 197 14.84 11.54 -14.08
CA ASP A 197 15.19 12.90 -14.51
C ASP A 197 16.62 13.28 -14.07
N GLU A 198 17.13 14.38 -14.60
CA GLU A 198 18.34 15.02 -14.05
C GLU A 198 18.04 15.51 -12.63
N MET A 199 18.84 15.08 -11.66
CA MET A 199 18.64 15.43 -10.24
C MET A 199 19.22 16.82 -9.93
N ILE A 200 18.71 17.82 -10.64
CA ILE A 200 19.01 19.24 -10.38
C ILE A 200 17.86 19.91 -9.64
N PRO A 201 18.12 20.94 -8.83
CA PRO A 201 17.06 21.68 -8.14
C PRO A 201 16.01 22.20 -9.10
N ASN A 202 14.73 21.94 -8.77
CA ASN A 202 13.59 22.49 -9.50
C ASN A 202 13.05 23.77 -8.82
N GLY A 203 11.94 24.32 -9.32
CA GLY A 203 11.37 25.56 -8.77
C GLY A 203 10.80 25.47 -7.37
N LEU A 204 10.65 24.25 -6.82
CA LEU A 204 10.21 23.99 -5.43
C LEU A 204 11.38 23.94 -4.44
N PHE A 205 12.62 24.04 -4.92
CA PHE A 205 13.81 24.26 -4.09
C PHE A 205 14.32 25.73 -4.22
N PRO A 206 14.78 26.38 -3.11
CA PRO A 206 14.79 25.92 -1.70
C PRO A 206 13.39 25.54 -1.21
N TYR A 207 13.30 24.59 -0.26
CA TYR A 207 12.04 24.02 0.24
C TYR A 207 10.92 25.02 0.49
N GLU A 208 11.26 26.25 0.93
CA GLU A 208 10.30 27.34 1.20
C GLU A 208 9.53 27.78 -0.04
N ASN A 209 10.06 27.55 -1.24
CA ASN A 209 9.37 27.87 -2.49
C ASN A 209 8.07 27.06 -2.69
N ALA A 210 7.93 25.92 -2.00
CA ALA A 210 6.71 25.13 -2.03
C ALA A 210 5.59 25.73 -1.16
N LEU A 211 5.90 26.51 -0.14
CA LEU A 211 4.92 27.05 0.84
C LEU A 211 3.72 27.77 0.20
N PRO A 212 3.89 28.62 -0.83
CA PRO A 212 2.74 29.26 -1.49
C PRO A 212 1.77 28.24 -2.12
N SER A 213 2.29 27.20 -2.77
CA SER A 213 1.46 26.14 -3.39
C SER A 213 0.78 25.26 -2.35
N LEU A 214 1.47 24.94 -1.27
CA LEU A 214 0.90 24.20 -0.13
C LEU A 214 -0.24 24.99 0.51
N LYS A 215 -0.03 26.29 0.72
CA LYS A 215 -1.06 27.19 1.26
C LYS A 215 -2.26 27.33 0.32
N GLU A 216 -2.05 27.45 -0.98
CA GLU A 216 -3.13 27.48 -1.96
C GLU A 216 -4.02 26.23 -1.86
N ILE A 217 -3.42 25.04 -1.78
CA ILE A 217 -4.16 23.79 -1.61
C ILE A 217 -4.88 23.77 -0.27
N SER A 218 -4.21 24.15 0.81
CA SER A 218 -4.82 24.25 2.15
C SER A 218 -6.05 25.16 2.16
N ASP A 219 -5.93 26.35 1.61
CA ASP A 219 -7.02 27.33 1.55
C ASP A 219 -8.16 26.84 0.65
N ALA A 220 -7.85 26.32 -0.54
CA ALA A 220 -8.83 25.83 -1.50
C ALA A 220 -9.63 24.63 -0.96
N THR A 221 -8.98 23.74 -0.21
CA THR A 221 -9.61 22.55 0.37
C THR A 221 -10.12 22.76 1.80
N ASN A 222 -9.85 23.91 2.39
CA ASN A 222 -10.12 24.20 3.80
C ASN A 222 -9.60 23.07 4.72
N SER A 223 -8.36 22.63 4.49
CA SER A 223 -7.75 21.49 5.19
C SER A 223 -6.29 21.80 5.51
N SER A 224 -5.76 21.28 6.61
CA SER A 224 -4.30 21.22 6.80
C SER A 224 -3.67 20.37 5.70
N VAL A 225 -2.38 20.58 5.46
CA VAL A 225 -1.62 19.82 4.46
C VAL A 225 -0.39 19.21 5.09
N MET A 226 0.03 18.06 4.56
CA MET A 226 1.34 17.46 4.81
C MET A 226 2.18 17.57 3.54
N ALA A 227 3.27 18.31 3.60
CA ALA A 227 4.28 18.33 2.55
C ALA A 227 5.05 17.00 2.57
N LEU A 228 4.81 16.13 1.62
CA LEU A 228 5.52 14.87 1.48
C LEU A 228 6.62 15.02 0.41
N ILE A 229 7.87 15.18 0.86
CA ILE A 229 8.97 15.61 0.01
C ILE A 229 9.74 14.39 -0.51
N MET A 230 9.98 14.39 -1.82
CA MET A 230 10.77 13.41 -2.54
C MET A 230 12.06 14.04 -3.07
N HIS A 231 13.09 13.22 -3.27
CA HIS A 231 14.42 13.65 -3.77
C HIS A 231 15.05 14.77 -2.91
N TRP A 232 14.85 14.68 -1.62
CA TRP A 232 15.34 15.64 -0.62
C TRP A 232 16.73 15.28 -0.06
N GLU A 233 17.18 14.05 -0.30
CA GLU A 233 18.42 13.50 0.26
C GLU A 233 19.63 14.30 -0.24
N GLY A 234 20.44 14.76 0.68
CA GLY A 234 21.60 15.60 0.35
C GLY A 234 22.83 14.84 -0.10
N THR A 235 22.84 13.52 0.13
CA THR A 235 23.93 12.65 -0.34
C THR A 235 23.74 12.27 -1.81
N ALA A 236 22.66 11.60 -2.11
CA ALA A 236 22.15 11.31 -3.44
C ALA A 236 20.71 10.84 -3.32
N PRO A 237 19.82 11.11 -4.28
CA PRO A 237 18.50 10.54 -4.32
C PRO A 237 18.57 9.00 -4.30
N TRP A 238 17.67 8.38 -3.51
CA TRP A 238 17.63 6.92 -3.32
C TRP A 238 18.95 6.29 -2.92
N ALA A 239 19.72 6.93 -2.05
CA ALA A 239 20.97 6.39 -1.53
C ALA A 239 20.88 5.92 -0.06
N PRO A 240 19.95 5.00 0.29
CA PRO A 240 19.90 4.48 1.64
C PRO A 240 21.20 3.78 2.02
N PRO A 241 21.48 3.67 3.32
CA PRO A 241 20.77 4.31 4.44
C PRO A 241 21.24 5.74 4.70
N TYR A 242 22.30 6.20 4.03
CA TYR A 242 23.00 7.47 4.31
C TYR A 242 22.32 8.64 3.58
N VAL A 243 21.08 8.92 3.91
CA VAL A 243 20.26 9.96 3.26
C VAL A 243 20.45 11.35 3.85
N TRP A 244 20.87 11.44 5.12
CA TRP A 244 21.13 12.69 5.82
C TRP A 244 22.55 13.24 5.59
N PRO A 245 22.78 14.55 5.51
CA PRO A 245 21.85 15.66 5.69
C PRO A 245 20.92 15.89 4.48
N PRO A 246 19.85 16.72 4.61
CA PRO A 246 18.97 17.06 3.49
C PRO A 246 19.73 17.90 2.44
N TYR A 247 19.27 17.86 1.20
CA TYR A 247 19.82 18.68 0.14
C TYR A 247 19.78 20.18 0.48
N GLY A 248 20.87 20.89 0.25
CA GLY A 248 21.02 22.29 0.65
C GLY A 248 21.41 22.49 2.11
N GLY A 249 21.48 21.43 2.90
CA GLY A 249 21.95 21.44 4.30
C GLY A 249 20.84 21.59 5.34
N GLU A 250 21.21 21.27 6.57
CA GLU A 250 20.27 21.22 7.71
C GLU A 250 19.63 22.57 8.03
N GLU A 251 20.36 23.67 7.89
CA GLU A 251 19.84 25.03 8.19
C GLU A 251 18.70 25.42 7.24
N VAL A 252 18.87 25.12 5.93
CA VAL A 252 17.86 25.41 4.91
C VAL A 252 16.60 24.60 5.16
N PHE A 253 16.77 23.32 5.49
CA PHE A 253 15.64 22.44 5.79
C PHE A 253 14.93 22.83 7.09
N ALA A 254 15.69 23.14 8.16
CA ALA A 254 15.13 23.55 9.44
C ALA A 254 14.34 24.87 9.33
N SER A 255 14.82 25.83 8.50
CA SER A 255 14.07 27.08 8.23
C SER A 255 12.72 26.79 7.58
N PHE A 256 12.70 25.90 6.58
CA PHE A 256 11.45 25.45 5.94
C PHE A 256 10.51 24.76 6.94
N LEU A 257 11.02 23.79 7.72
CA LEU A 257 10.25 23.03 8.70
C LEU A 257 9.57 23.96 9.71
N ASN A 258 10.31 24.91 10.28
CA ASN A 258 9.78 25.90 11.21
C ASN A 258 8.68 26.77 10.57
N LYS A 259 8.84 27.19 9.31
CA LYS A 259 7.84 27.98 8.59
C LYS A 259 6.60 27.18 8.20
N ALA A 260 6.76 25.90 7.88
CA ALA A 260 5.64 25.00 7.61
C ALA A 260 4.81 24.78 8.88
N HIS A 261 5.45 24.41 9.98
CA HIS A 261 4.78 24.22 11.28
C HIS A 261 4.11 25.53 11.80
N ALA A 262 4.74 26.69 11.59
CA ALA A 262 4.14 27.98 11.95
C ALA A 262 2.87 28.32 11.14
N GLN A 263 2.59 27.57 10.06
CA GLN A 263 1.38 27.68 9.24
C GLN A 263 0.46 26.46 9.41
N ASP A 264 0.61 25.69 10.49
CA ASP A 264 -0.13 24.45 10.75
C ASP A 264 -0.03 23.40 9.63
N MET A 265 1.11 23.39 8.90
CA MET A 265 1.43 22.41 7.88
C MET A 265 2.34 21.33 8.48
N LEU A 266 2.15 20.08 8.09
CA LEU A 266 2.99 18.93 8.46
C LEU A 266 4.06 18.70 7.40
N VAL A 267 5.14 18.02 7.77
CA VAL A 267 6.23 17.67 6.87
C VAL A 267 6.54 16.17 6.96
N GLY A 268 6.51 15.51 5.82
CA GLY A 268 6.87 14.11 5.65
C GLY A 268 7.99 13.95 4.62
N LEU A 269 8.75 12.86 4.74
CA LEU A 269 9.87 12.55 3.86
C LEU A 269 9.75 11.13 3.30
N TYR A 270 10.16 10.96 2.06
CA TYR A 270 10.32 9.66 1.41
C TYR A 270 11.78 9.17 1.59
N CYS A 271 11.97 7.91 2.03
CA CYS A 271 13.29 7.28 2.17
C CYS A 271 13.28 5.88 1.54
N SER A 272 14.39 5.46 0.96
CA SER A 272 14.46 4.30 0.04
C SER A 272 14.90 2.97 0.70
N GLY A 273 14.31 2.59 1.83
CA GLY A 273 14.33 1.20 2.32
C GLY A 273 15.67 0.65 2.84
N PHE A 274 15.78 -0.70 2.86
CA PHE A 274 16.87 -1.47 3.48
C PHE A 274 18.12 -1.67 2.61
N GLY A 275 18.30 -0.90 1.58
CA GLY A 275 19.48 -1.01 0.75
C GLY A 275 20.71 -0.38 1.37
N TRP A 276 21.89 -0.78 0.89
CA TRP A 276 23.16 -0.11 1.11
C TRP A 276 23.73 0.37 -0.23
N THR A 277 23.59 1.65 -0.52
CA THR A 277 24.02 2.23 -1.79
C THR A 277 25.53 2.37 -1.82
N GLN A 278 26.16 1.66 -2.74
CA GLN A 278 27.59 1.73 -2.95
C GLN A 278 27.96 2.93 -3.82
N LYS A 279 27.16 3.20 -4.86
CA LYS A 279 27.41 4.28 -5.82
C LYS A 279 26.11 4.78 -6.45
N SER A 280 25.97 6.10 -6.57
CA SER A 280 24.92 6.71 -7.41
C SER A 280 25.35 6.74 -8.87
N ASN A 281 24.40 6.53 -9.78
CA ASN A 281 24.59 6.74 -11.22
C ASN A 281 24.12 8.15 -11.63
N LEU A 282 23.54 8.92 -10.70
CA LEU A 282 22.99 10.24 -10.93
C LEU A 282 23.86 11.38 -10.36
N THR A 283 24.74 11.06 -9.40
CA THR A 283 25.58 12.03 -8.70
C THR A 283 26.99 11.44 -8.48
N GLU A 284 27.91 12.27 -7.96
CA GLU A 284 29.28 11.85 -7.62
C GLU A 284 29.37 11.01 -6.31
N TYR A 285 28.21 10.66 -5.72
CA TYR A 285 28.19 9.85 -4.49
C TYR A 285 28.80 8.47 -4.71
N SER A 286 29.79 8.11 -3.87
CA SER A 286 30.38 6.79 -3.84
C SER A 286 30.87 6.43 -2.43
N ARG A 287 30.53 5.22 -1.99
CA ARG A 287 31.02 4.58 -0.77
C ARG A 287 31.74 3.25 -1.05
N GLU A 288 32.29 3.08 -2.23
CA GLU A 288 33.01 1.86 -2.60
C GLU A 288 34.18 1.54 -1.62
N LYS A 289 34.86 2.56 -1.11
CA LYS A 289 35.92 2.38 -0.10
C LYS A 289 35.33 1.95 1.25
N THR A 290 34.25 2.60 1.70
CA THR A 290 33.55 2.28 2.96
C THR A 290 33.04 0.85 2.96
N PHE A 291 32.55 0.36 1.82
CA PHE A 291 32.11 -1.04 1.66
C PHE A 291 33.20 -2.03 2.08
N ILE A 292 34.45 -1.76 1.68
CA ILE A 292 35.62 -2.61 1.98
C ILE A 292 36.10 -2.36 3.41
N GLU A 293 36.32 -1.10 3.78
CA GLU A 293 36.94 -0.70 5.05
C GLU A 293 36.11 -1.09 6.27
N GLU A 294 34.79 -1.05 6.13
CA GLU A 294 33.83 -1.39 7.19
C GLU A 294 33.29 -2.82 7.09
N ASN A 295 33.80 -3.64 6.14
CA ASN A 295 33.32 -5.01 5.90
C ASN A 295 31.79 -5.07 5.76
N ILE A 296 31.20 -4.21 4.94
CA ILE A 296 29.75 -4.17 4.72
C ILE A 296 29.25 -5.48 4.10
N ALA A 297 30.09 -6.16 3.32
CA ALA A 297 29.82 -7.46 2.74
C ALA A 297 29.29 -8.50 3.76
N ASP A 298 29.73 -8.42 5.02
CA ASP A 298 29.29 -9.32 6.10
C ASP A 298 27.82 -9.10 6.52
N ALA A 299 27.18 -8.06 6.01
CA ALA A 299 25.78 -7.73 6.31
C ALA A 299 24.87 -7.78 5.07
N VAL A 300 25.43 -8.06 3.90
CA VAL A 300 24.70 -8.10 2.63
C VAL A 300 23.97 -9.43 2.48
N CYS A 301 22.73 -9.39 1.99
CA CYS A 301 21.99 -10.59 1.62
C CYS A 301 22.74 -11.39 0.53
N ALA A 302 22.71 -12.70 0.64
CA ALA A 302 23.23 -13.61 -0.37
C ALA A 302 22.08 -14.34 -1.07
N ASN A 303 22.24 -14.61 -2.37
CA ASN A 303 21.35 -15.52 -3.09
C ASN A 303 21.68 -16.99 -2.77
N SER A 304 20.92 -17.93 -3.32
CA SER A 304 21.09 -19.36 -3.10
C SER A 304 22.45 -19.92 -3.60
N ASN A 305 23.15 -19.18 -4.46
CA ASN A 305 24.50 -19.51 -4.94
C ASN A 305 25.62 -18.88 -4.07
N GLY A 306 25.27 -18.14 -3.03
CA GLY A 306 26.21 -17.44 -2.16
C GLY A 306 26.75 -16.11 -2.73
N GLU A 307 26.14 -15.59 -3.80
CA GLU A 307 26.49 -14.31 -4.38
C GLU A 307 25.73 -13.18 -3.67
N TYR A 308 26.30 -11.98 -3.64
CA TYR A 308 25.65 -10.82 -3.06
C TYR A 308 24.36 -10.49 -3.80
N TYR A 309 23.31 -10.29 -3.02
CA TYR A 309 21.98 -10.05 -3.55
C TYR A 309 21.73 -8.56 -3.71
N SER A 310 21.17 -8.16 -4.85
CA SER A 310 21.03 -6.76 -5.21
C SER A 310 19.74 -6.52 -6.00
N VAL A 311 18.60 -6.60 -5.31
CA VAL A 311 17.30 -6.28 -5.91
C VAL A 311 17.06 -4.78 -5.92
N ILE A 312 17.55 -4.08 -4.89
CA ILE A 312 17.37 -2.64 -4.74
C ILE A 312 18.17 -1.81 -5.76
N CYS A 313 19.08 -2.41 -6.48
CA CYS A 313 19.84 -1.74 -7.53
C CYS A 313 18.95 -1.49 -8.74
N THR A 314 18.78 -0.22 -9.02
CA THR A 314 18.07 0.27 -10.19
C THR A 314 19.05 0.97 -11.13
N GLY A 315 18.55 1.51 -12.26
CA GLY A 315 19.37 2.34 -13.15
C GLY A 315 19.97 3.58 -12.47
N GLN A 316 19.44 3.99 -11.33
CA GLN A 316 19.87 5.17 -10.58
C GLN A 316 21.05 4.92 -9.65
N ARG A 317 21.25 3.68 -9.20
CA ARG A 317 22.29 3.34 -8.22
C ARG A 317 22.78 1.91 -8.32
N ASN A 318 23.98 1.68 -7.82
CA ASN A 318 24.52 0.36 -7.52
C ASN A 318 24.60 0.18 -6.00
N GLY A 319 24.23 -0.97 -5.50
CA GLY A 319 24.24 -1.27 -4.06
C GLY A 319 23.83 -2.69 -3.79
N PHE A 320 23.49 -2.97 -2.56
CA PHE A 320 23.20 -4.31 -2.07
C PHE A 320 22.02 -4.26 -1.10
N ASP A 321 21.28 -5.35 -1.03
CA ASP A 321 20.26 -5.54 -0.04
C ASP A 321 20.87 -5.97 1.28
N MET A 322 20.45 -5.40 2.39
CA MET A 322 21.00 -5.71 3.70
C MET A 322 20.13 -6.71 4.45
N CYS A 323 20.75 -7.69 5.10
CA CYS A 323 20.06 -8.68 5.88
C CYS A 323 19.64 -8.11 7.25
N PRO A 324 18.35 -8.08 7.59
CA PRO A 324 17.86 -7.52 8.86
C PRO A 324 18.28 -8.36 10.09
N ALA A 325 18.68 -9.63 9.92
CA ALA A 325 19.17 -10.46 11.00
C ALA A 325 20.58 -10.06 11.49
N VAL A 326 21.33 -9.29 10.68
CA VAL A 326 22.71 -8.88 11.02
C VAL A 326 22.69 -7.61 11.86
N GLN A 327 23.35 -7.63 13.02
CA GLN A 327 23.37 -6.48 13.94
C GLN A 327 23.91 -5.21 13.29
N LYS A 328 24.94 -5.32 12.44
CA LYS A 328 25.48 -4.19 11.68
C LYS A 328 24.43 -3.49 10.81
N THR A 329 23.55 -4.25 10.18
CA THR A 329 22.41 -3.69 9.41
C THR A 329 21.50 -2.85 10.30
N LYS A 330 21.15 -3.40 11.47
CA LYS A 330 20.30 -2.71 12.46
C LYS A 330 20.98 -1.42 12.93
N ASP A 331 22.24 -1.50 13.35
CA ASP A 331 23.00 -0.36 13.87
C ASP A 331 23.08 0.78 12.85
N ILE A 332 23.41 0.47 11.60
CA ILE A 332 23.50 1.47 10.53
C ILE A 332 22.13 2.08 10.24
N PHE A 333 21.15 1.24 9.94
CA PHE A 333 19.84 1.70 9.50
C PHE A 333 19.13 2.50 10.60
N GLN A 334 19.08 1.97 11.83
CA GLN A 334 18.46 2.64 12.96
C GLN A 334 19.12 3.98 13.26
N THR A 335 20.47 4.04 13.23
CA THR A 335 21.22 5.29 13.45
C THR A 335 20.88 6.33 12.39
N GLU A 336 20.91 5.97 11.11
CA GLU A 336 20.69 6.93 10.02
C GLU A 336 19.25 7.43 9.97
N ILE A 337 18.27 6.56 10.14
CA ILE A 337 16.84 6.97 10.14
C ILE A 337 16.49 7.76 11.40
N SER A 338 17.06 7.42 12.57
CA SER A 338 16.86 8.20 13.80
C SER A 338 17.36 9.65 13.66
N LYS A 339 18.43 9.91 12.88
CA LYS A 339 18.85 11.27 12.54
C LYS A 339 17.78 12.04 11.77
N VAL A 340 17.11 11.39 10.82
CA VAL A 340 16.01 11.99 10.06
C VAL A 340 14.85 12.30 10.99
N CYS A 341 14.47 11.37 11.85
CA CYS A 341 13.40 11.56 12.85
C CYS A 341 13.72 12.72 13.82
N ALA A 342 14.99 12.87 14.22
CA ALA A 342 15.44 13.93 15.13
C ALA A 342 15.34 15.34 14.52
N SER A 343 15.17 15.48 13.21
CA SER A 343 14.97 16.78 12.57
C SER A 343 13.63 17.44 12.91
N GLY A 344 12.67 16.68 13.44
CA GLY A 344 11.33 17.15 13.81
C GLY A 344 10.29 17.04 12.72
N VAL A 345 10.51 16.20 11.70
CA VAL A 345 9.49 15.85 10.70
C VAL A 345 8.36 15.02 11.32
N ASP A 346 7.17 15.11 10.77
CA ASP A 346 5.97 14.46 11.31
C ASP A 346 5.80 13.02 10.80
N TYR A 347 6.37 12.72 9.64
CA TYR A 347 6.22 11.43 8.97
C TYR A 347 7.47 11.05 8.16
N ILE A 348 7.78 9.75 8.13
CA ILE A 348 8.81 9.21 7.25
C ILE A 348 8.30 7.93 6.60
N GLN A 349 8.23 7.92 5.27
CA GLN A 349 8.09 6.68 4.51
C GLN A 349 9.47 6.02 4.42
N VAL A 350 9.81 5.26 5.46
CA VAL A 350 11.16 4.76 5.67
C VAL A 350 11.52 3.60 4.73
N LEU A 351 10.51 2.89 4.24
CA LEU A 351 10.65 1.64 3.50
C LEU A 351 10.08 1.76 2.08
N ASP A 352 10.55 2.73 1.32
CA ASP A 352 10.34 2.76 -0.12
C ASP A 352 11.10 1.59 -0.77
N GLN A 353 10.49 0.91 -1.75
CA GLN A 353 10.97 -0.34 -2.38
C GLN A 353 10.92 -1.60 -1.49
N ASN A 354 10.52 -1.47 -0.24
CA ASN A 354 10.21 -2.60 0.63
C ASN A 354 8.68 -2.67 0.81
N HIS A 355 8.00 -3.14 -0.23
CA HIS A 355 6.54 -3.20 -0.27
C HIS A 355 5.96 -3.94 0.93
N GLY A 356 4.91 -3.36 1.51
CA GLY A 356 4.27 -3.92 2.69
C GLY A 356 5.15 -3.96 3.94
N GLY A 357 6.36 -3.38 3.89
CA GLY A 357 7.31 -3.32 4.99
C GLY A 357 8.26 -4.50 5.09
N THR A 358 8.26 -5.43 4.12
CA THR A 358 9.11 -6.64 4.20
C THR A 358 10.55 -6.38 3.76
N SER A 359 11.48 -7.20 4.27
CA SER A 359 12.87 -7.23 3.82
C SER A 359 13.08 -8.19 2.64
N TYR A 360 14.27 -8.15 2.05
CA TYR A 360 14.67 -9.03 0.97
C TYR A 360 15.07 -10.42 1.47
N PHE A 361 15.14 -11.40 0.57
CA PHE A 361 15.57 -12.76 0.90
C PHE A 361 17.06 -12.80 1.21
N CYS A 362 17.45 -13.72 2.08
CA CYS A 362 18.86 -13.98 2.36
C CYS A 362 19.08 -15.48 2.58
N TYR A 363 20.03 -16.02 1.83
CA TYR A 363 20.45 -17.43 1.89
C TYR A 363 21.84 -17.59 2.52
N SER A 364 22.35 -16.57 3.21
CA SER A 364 23.65 -16.63 3.84
C SER A 364 23.66 -17.58 5.03
N ASP A 365 24.60 -18.50 5.06
CA ASP A 365 24.89 -19.39 6.19
C ASP A 365 25.70 -18.72 7.32
N LYS A 366 26.05 -17.43 7.16
CA LYS A 366 26.87 -16.66 8.09
C LYS A 366 26.08 -15.70 8.97
N HIS A 367 24.80 -15.49 8.69
CA HIS A 367 24.00 -14.44 9.32
C HIS A 367 23.20 -14.89 10.56
N GLY A 368 23.41 -16.13 11.02
CA GLY A 368 22.79 -16.65 12.24
C GLY A 368 21.31 -17.05 12.09
N HIS A 369 20.83 -17.12 10.88
CA HIS A 369 19.51 -17.67 10.54
C HIS A 369 19.64 -18.90 9.63
N VAL A 370 18.56 -19.65 9.44
CA VAL A 370 18.50 -20.70 8.42
C VAL A 370 18.82 -20.07 7.05
N PRO A 371 19.69 -20.69 6.22
CA PRO A 371 20.07 -20.11 4.92
C PRO A 371 18.97 -20.27 3.86
N ALA A 372 17.79 -19.80 4.20
CA ALA A 372 16.59 -19.70 3.39
C ALA A 372 15.65 -18.65 3.97
N PRO A 373 14.72 -18.09 3.17
CA PRO A 373 13.65 -17.25 3.69
C PRO A 373 12.81 -17.98 4.74
N GLY A 374 12.26 -17.25 5.71
CA GLY A 374 11.49 -17.89 6.75
C GLY A 374 10.92 -16.93 7.80
N LYS A 375 10.54 -17.48 8.94
CA LYS A 375 9.99 -16.76 10.08
C LYS A 375 10.94 -15.67 10.61
N TRP A 376 12.23 -15.97 10.65
CA TRP A 376 13.28 -15.04 11.11
C TRP A 376 13.21 -13.70 10.35
N GLN A 377 12.91 -13.73 9.06
CA GLN A 377 12.85 -12.55 8.21
C GLN A 377 11.80 -11.56 8.70
N VAL A 378 10.60 -12.05 9.02
CA VAL A 378 9.51 -11.22 9.55
C VAL A 378 9.88 -10.65 10.92
N GLN A 379 10.43 -11.47 11.81
CA GLN A 379 10.80 -11.09 13.18
C GLN A 379 11.92 -10.05 13.20
N GLU A 380 12.98 -10.28 12.42
CA GLU A 380 14.14 -9.40 12.38
C GLU A 380 13.83 -8.07 11.69
N THR A 381 12.95 -8.08 10.70
CA THR A 381 12.46 -6.84 10.07
C THR A 381 11.64 -6.00 11.06
N ALA A 382 10.74 -6.63 11.82
CA ALA A 382 9.99 -5.94 12.86
C ALA A 382 10.93 -5.33 13.94
N ALA A 383 11.91 -6.10 14.40
CA ALA A 383 12.91 -5.65 15.38
C ALA A 383 13.78 -4.49 14.84
N LEU A 384 14.11 -4.52 13.56
CA LEU A 384 14.85 -3.43 12.90
C LEU A 384 14.05 -2.13 12.89
N ILE A 385 12.76 -2.20 12.55
CA ILE A 385 11.87 -1.02 12.55
C ILE A 385 11.63 -0.50 13.96
N ASP A 386 11.48 -1.38 14.94
CA ASP A 386 11.25 -0.99 16.35
C ASP A 386 12.43 -0.26 17.00
N GLY A 387 13.65 -0.56 16.58
CA GLY A 387 14.84 0.10 17.11
C GLY A 387 15.07 1.53 16.61
N ILE A 388 14.21 2.07 15.73
CA ILE A 388 14.30 3.45 15.26
C ILE A 388 13.80 4.41 16.35
N GLU A 389 14.60 5.39 16.74
CA GLU A 389 14.20 6.49 17.62
C GLU A 389 13.35 7.49 16.84
N ARG A 390 12.02 7.39 16.99
CA ARG A 390 11.05 8.10 16.14
C ARG A 390 10.91 9.59 16.44
N ASN A 391 11.21 10.03 17.67
CA ASN A 391 11.08 11.44 18.10
C ASN A 391 9.69 12.07 17.78
N GLY A 392 8.64 11.26 17.78
CA GLY A 392 7.28 11.68 17.46
C GLY A 392 6.85 11.51 16.00
N ALA A 393 7.76 11.20 15.08
CA ALA A 393 7.43 10.91 13.69
C ALA A 393 6.72 9.56 13.54
N LEU A 394 5.70 9.49 12.68
CA LEU A 394 5.14 8.22 12.25
C LEU A 394 5.98 7.61 11.13
N LEU A 395 6.04 6.28 11.12
CA LEU A 395 6.73 5.52 10.07
C LEU A 395 5.73 4.84 9.16
N GLY A 396 6.10 4.70 7.89
CA GLY A 396 5.36 3.98 6.86
C GLY A 396 6.25 3.29 5.85
N CYS A 397 5.64 2.56 4.92
CA CYS A 397 6.32 1.87 3.83
C CYS A 397 5.63 2.13 2.50
N GLU A 398 6.28 1.72 1.43
CA GLU A 398 5.71 1.63 0.10
C GLU A 398 4.68 0.49 0.05
N SER A 399 3.51 0.76 -0.51
CA SER A 399 2.30 -0.03 -0.31
C SER A 399 1.84 -0.08 1.16
N ALA A 400 0.59 -0.41 1.41
CA ALA A 400 0.08 -0.53 2.77
C ALA A 400 0.82 -1.61 3.56
N ALA A 401 1.12 -1.37 4.82
CA ALA A 401 1.87 -2.31 5.66
C ALA A 401 1.18 -3.67 5.74
N ALA A 402 1.91 -4.75 5.44
CA ALA A 402 1.38 -6.09 5.60
C ALA A 402 1.12 -6.42 7.08
N GLU A 403 0.25 -7.38 7.31
CA GLU A 403 -0.31 -7.72 8.63
C GLU A 403 0.70 -7.77 9.79
N PRO A 404 1.89 -8.39 9.66
CA PRO A 404 2.84 -8.46 10.77
C PRO A 404 3.43 -7.10 11.17
N TYR A 405 3.37 -6.10 10.29
CA TYR A 405 3.98 -4.78 10.52
C TYR A 405 2.98 -3.69 10.90
N LEU A 406 1.69 -4.01 11.06
CA LEU A 406 0.64 -3.04 11.44
C LEU A 406 0.90 -2.32 12.78
N ALA A 407 1.66 -2.94 13.70
CA ALA A 407 2.04 -2.29 14.95
C ALA A 407 3.13 -1.23 14.76
N HIS A 408 3.93 -1.33 13.70
CA HIS A 408 5.18 -0.60 13.50
C HIS A 408 5.07 0.51 12.46
N LEU A 409 4.33 0.27 11.36
CA LEU A 409 4.15 1.14 10.21
C LEU A 409 2.69 1.63 10.18
N LYS A 410 2.46 2.81 10.75
CA LYS A 410 1.11 3.31 11.05
C LYS A 410 0.48 4.15 9.96
N PHE A 411 1.28 4.60 8.99
CA PHE A 411 0.82 5.50 7.95
C PHE A 411 1.58 5.22 6.66
N SER A 412 0.98 4.52 5.74
CA SER A 412 1.65 4.02 4.54
C SER A 412 0.95 4.49 3.26
N ASP A 413 1.69 4.43 2.18
CA ASP A 413 1.30 4.74 0.82
C ASP A 413 0.39 3.61 0.27
N ASN A 414 -0.93 3.75 0.40
CA ASN A 414 -1.87 2.76 -0.11
C ASN A 414 -2.06 2.94 -1.63
N ARG A 415 -1.82 1.88 -2.40
CA ARG A 415 -1.72 1.95 -3.86
C ARG A 415 -2.90 1.33 -4.57
N PHE A 416 -3.37 2.05 -5.59
CA PHE A 416 -4.41 1.61 -6.50
C PHE A 416 -3.87 0.51 -7.43
N GLU A 417 -4.43 -0.70 -7.34
CA GLU A 417 -3.82 -1.90 -7.91
C GLU A 417 -3.76 -1.96 -9.43
N LEU A 418 -4.47 -1.13 -10.12
CA LEU A 418 -4.36 -1.03 -11.58
C LEU A 418 -2.95 -0.72 -12.08
N ASN A 419 -2.02 -0.38 -11.17
CA ASN A 419 -0.64 -0.07 -11.51
C ASN A 419 0.07 -1.20 -12.28
N TYR A 420 -0.24 -2.46 -11.96
CA TYR A 420 0.38 -3.62 -12.59
C TYR A 420 -0.60 -4.50 -13.38
N PHE A 421 -1.80 -4.01 -13.65
CA PHE A 421 -2.84 -4.76 -14.38
C PHE A 421 -3.20 -6.11 -13.74
N VAL A 422 -3.10 -6.19 -12.45
CA VAL A 422 -3.43 -7.42 -11.73
C VAL A 422 -4.94 -7.68 -11.76
N GLY A 423 -5.76 -6.66 -11.56
CA GLY A 423 -7.21 -6.83 -11.59
C GLY A 423 -8.00 -5.56 -11.30
N ILE A 424 -9.29 -5.72 -11.06
CA ILE A 424 -10.18 -4.65 -10.63
C ILE A 424 -9.89 -4.37 -9.15
N PRO A 425 -9.58 -3.13 -8.76
CA PRO A 425 -9.32 -2.81 -7.37
C PRO A 425 -10.57 -2.94 -6.52
N VAL A 426 -10.41 -3.59 -5.38
CA VAL A 426 -11.40 -3.68 -4.31
C VAL A 426 -10.70 -3.46 -2.98
N PRO A 427 -11.31 -2.73 -2.02
CA PRO A 427 -10.62 -2.29 -0.82
C PRO A 427 -10.51 -3.41 0.25
N VAL A 428 -9.84 -4.52 -0.11
CA VAL A 428 -9.60 -5.66 0.81
C VAL A 428 -8.82 -5.21 2.03
N TYR A 429 -7.77 -4.40 1.82
CA TYR A 429 -6.94 -3.90 2.91
C TYR A 429 -7.77 -3.14 3.95
N SER A 430 -8.55 -2.17 3.48
CA SER A 430 -9.40 -1.38 4.36
C SER A 430 -10.51 -2.20 5.00
N TYR A 431 -11.07 -3.18 4.28
CA TYR A 431 -12.06 -4.09 4.84
C TYR A 431 -11.52 -4.87 6.03
N LEU A 432 -10.25 -5.28 5.97
CA LEU A 432 -9.59 -6.06 7.02
C LEU A 432 -9.05 -5.17 8.16
N TYR A 433 -8.39 -4.06 7.83
CA TYR A 433 -7.48 -3.39 8.77
C TYR A 433 -7.82 -1.94 9.09
N HIS A 434 -8.87 -1.34 8.51
CA HIS A 434 -9.21 0.09 8.71
C HIS A 434 -9.39 0.52 10.16
N GLU A 435 -9.84 -0.39 11.04
CA GLU A 435 -9.95 -0.10 12.47
C GLU A 435 -8.60 -0.02 13.19
N TYR A 436 -7.50 -0.49 12.58
CA TYR A 436 -6.17 -0.67 13.20
C TYR A 436 -5.13 0.32 12.67
N VAL A 437 -5.27 0.76 11.43
CA VAL A 437 -4.32 1.64 10.73
C VAL A 437 -5.04 2.51 9.72
N ASN A 438 -4.61 3.79 9.61
CA ASN A 438 -4.97 4.66 8.49
C ASN A 438 -3.79 4.79 7.54
N ASN A 439 -4.10 4.90 6.26
CA ASN A 439 -3.13 5.12 5.20
C ASN A 439 -3.44 6.42 4.45
N PHE A 440 -2.62 6.74 3.48
CA PHE A 440 -2.92 7.80 2.52
C PHE A 440 -2.95 7.26 1.09
N MET A 441 -3.68 7.94 0.24
CA MET A 441 -3.69 7.70 -1.20
C MET A 441 -2.28 7.91 -1.73
N GLY A 442 -1.62 6.85 -2.19
CA GLY A 442 -0.25 6.90 -2.64
C GLY A 442 -0.01 7.88 -3.79
N ASN A 443 1.26 8.25 -3.98
CA ASN A 443 1.66 9.20 -5.00
C ASN A 443 1.48 8.70 -6.44
N GLN A 444 1.39 7.38 -6.64
CA GLN A 444 1.08 6.77 -7.94
C GLN A 444 -0.43 6.79 -8.21
N VAL A 445 -1.01 7.98 -8.26
CA VAL A 445 -2.45 8.23 -8.24
C VAL A 445 -3.19 7.56 -9.41
N CYS A 446 -2.85 7.90 -10.64
CA CYS A 446 -3.53 7.41 -11.83
C CYS A 446 -2.57 6.75 -12.83
N THR A 447 -1.47 6.15 -12.37
CA THR A 447 -0.39 5.67 -13.26
C THR A 447 -0.89 4.82 -14.44
N PRO A 448 -1.76 3.81 -14.26
CA PRO A 448 -2.20 2.99 -15.39
C PRO A 448 -3.47 3.50 -16.10
N LEU A 449 -4.20 4.42 -15.48
CA LEU A 449 -5.45 4.93 -16.04
C LEU A 449 -5.21 5.88 -17.21
N GLU A 450 -6.09 5.84 -18.21
CA GLU A 450 -6.13 6.90 -19.22
C GLU A 450 -6.36 8.27 -18.56
N LYS A 451 -5.77 9.31 -19.14
CA LYS A 451 -5.83 10.68 -18.61
C LYS A 451 -7.02 11.39 -19.20
N LYS A 452 -8.17 11.25 -18.55
CA LYS A 452 -9.40 11.95 -18.87
C LYS A 452 -9.93 12.69 -17.65
N GLU A 453 -10.91 13.55 -17.86
CA GLU A 453 -11.42 14.52 -16.90
C GLU A 453 -11.79 13.90 -15.53
N ASN A 454 -12.37 12.69 -15.54
CA ASN A 454 -12.83 12.02 -14.33
C ASN A 454 -11.86 10.95 -13.77
N SER A 455 -10.66 10.75 -14.37
CA SER A 455 -9.71 9.73 -13.88
C SER A 455 -9.14 10.06 -12.51
N TYR A 456 -8.66 11.30 -12.31
CA TYR A 456 -8.18 11.74 -11.01
C TYR A 456 -9.30 11.79 -9.96
N PRO A 457 -10.48 12.39 -10.24
CA PRO A 457 -11.60 12.35 -9.30
C PRO A 457 -12.05 10.93 -8.94
N MET A 458 -12.04 9.98 -9.87
CA MET A 458 -12.38 8.59 -9.60
C MET A 458 -11.40 7.97 -8.60
N ARG A 459 -10.10 8.17 -8.79
CA ARG A 459 -9.09 7.67 -7.85
C ARG A 459 -9.25 8.29 -6.45
N VAL A 460 -9.49 9.61 -6.37
CA VAL A 460 -9.73 10.30 -5.10
C VAL A 460 -10.98 9.74 -4.41
N ALA A 461 -12.07 9.50 -5.17
CA ALA A 461 -13.29 8.91 -4.64
C ALA A 461 -13.06 7.49 -4.09
N TYR A 462 -12.29 6.66 -4.81
CA TYR A 462 -11.93 5.32 -4.34
C TYR A 462 -11.17 5.37 -3.01
N SER A 463 -10.12 6.20 -2.92
CA SER A 463 -9.32 6.35 -1.70
C SER A 463 -10.13 6.90 -0.53
N PHE A 464 -10.99 7.88 -0.78
CA PHE A 464 -11.93 8.39 0.23
C PHE A 464 -12.79 7.26 0.80
N LEU A 465 -13.34 6.43 -0.08
CA LEU A 465 -14.21 5.31 0.28
C LEU A 465 -13.45 4.15 0.94
N ALA A 466 -12.18 3.99 0.64
CA ALA A 466 -11.29 3.08 1.37
C ALA A 466 -10.91 3.60 2.77
N GLY A 467 -11.20 4.86 3.08
CA GLY A 467 -10.84 5.49 4.35
C GLY A 467 -9.43 6.11 4.36
N ASP A 468 -8.74 6.19 3.23
CA ASP A 468 -7.42 6.78 3.12
C ASP A 468 -7.46 8.31 3.18
N MET A 469 -6.39 8.93 3.70
CA MET A 469 -6.16 10.35 3.54
C MET A 469 -5.86 10.68 2.08
N LEU A 470 -6.32 11.83 1.61
CA LEU A 470 -6.28 12.16 0.18
C LEU A 470 -4.96 12.83 -0.21
N THR A 471 -4.51 12.58 -1.43
CA THR A 471 -3.22 13.06 -1.93
C THR A 471 -3.36 13.89 -3.20
N ALA A 472 -2.58 14.98 -3.29
CA ALA A 472 -2.26 15.68 -4.53
C ALA A 472 -0.77 15.54 -4.83
N VAL A 473 -0.41 15.30 -6.08
CA VAL A 473 0.99 15.34 -6.53
C VAL A 473 1.21 16.62 -7.31
N ILE A 474 2.15 17.44 -6.88
CA ILE A 474 2.41 18.74 -7.52
C ILE A 474 3.82 18.82 -8.13
N VAL A 475 3.96 19.70 -9.09
CA VAL A 475 5.22 20.12 -9.70
C VAL A 475 5.32 21.65 -9.69
N ASP A 476 6.39 22.18 -10.25
CA ASP A 476 6.65 23.62 -10.35
C ASP A 476 5.40 24.45 -10.67
N GLY A 477 5.19 25.51 -9.92
CA GLY A 477 4.03 26.40 -10.04
C GLY A 477 2.74 25.82 -9.43
N GLY A 478 2.82 24.79 -8.59
CA GLY A 478 1.67 24.22 -7.88
C GLY A 478 0.66 23.53 -8.80
N ARG A 479 1.10 23.08 -9.96
CA ARG A 479 0.25 22.33 -10.91
C ARG A 479 0.09 20.90 -10.45
N ILE A 480 -1.13 20.39 -10.42
CA ILE A 480 -1.44 19.02 -10.00
C ILE A 480 -1.30 18.09 -11.22
N VAL A 481 -0.47 17.07 -11.09
CA VAL A 481 -0.28 16.02 -12.10
C VAL A 481 -1.19 14.82 -11.83
N TYR A 482 -1.44 13.98 -12.85
CA TYR A 482 -2.25 12.77 -12.70
C TYR A 482 -1.61 11.74 -11.77
N SER A 483 -0.29 11.68 -11.71
CA SER A 483 0.44 10.73 -10.90
C SER A 483 1.91 11.12 -10.79
N TRP A 484 2.63 10.56 -9.82
CA TRP A 484 4.09 10.63 -9.78
C TRP A 484 4.70 10.16 -11.11
N GLY A 485 5.70 10.89 -11.57
CA GLY A 485 6.37 10.57 -12.85
C GLY A 485 5.63 11.01 -14.11
N GLU A 486 4.40 11.48 -14.01
CA GLU A 486 3.61 11.92 -15.15
C GLU A 486 3.90 13.36 -15.57
N LYS A 487 3.75 13.62 -16.88
CA LYS A 487 3.98 14.96 -17.45
C LYS A 487 2.70 15.75 -17.63
N ASP A 488 1.55 15.05 -17.69
CA ASP A 488 0.25 15.66 -17.94
C ASP A 488 -0.37 16.16 -16.64
N PHE A 489 -1.11 17.25 -16.75
CA PHE A 489 -1.76 17.91 -15.62
C PHE A 489 -3.24 17.55 -15.56
N THR A 490 -3.76 17.38 -14.36
CA THR A 490 -5.21 17.32 -14.15
C THR A 490 -5.82 18.72 -14.33
N ASP A 491 -7.14 18.75 -14.49
CA ASP A 491 -7.87 20.01 -14.25
C ASP A 491 -7.75 20.36 -12.76
N LYS A 492 -7.07 21.47 -12.47
CA LYS A 492 -6.77 21.88 -11.09
C LYS A 492 -8.04 22.23 -10.31
N GLU A 493 -9.03 22.84 -10.95
CA GLU A 493 -10.29 23.23 -10.29
C GLU A 493 -11.09 21.99 -9.90
N ASN A 494 -11.23 21.02 -10.80
CA ASN A 494 -11.89 19.75 -10.52
C ASN A 494 -11.14 18.95 -9.43
N ALA A 495 -9.82 18.92 -9.49
CA ALA A 495 -8.98 18.23 -8.49
C ALA A 495 -9.16 18.86 -7.09
N LEU A 496 -9.08 20.18 -6.97
CA LEU A 496 -9.27 20.86 -5.69
C LEU A 496 -10.72 20.73 -5.18
N THR A 497 -11.70 20.75 -6.09
CA THR A 497 -13.11 20.60 -5.75
C THR A 497 -13.41 19.22 -5.16
N ILE A 498 -12.95 18.14 -5.79
CA ILE A 498 -13.18 16.78 -5.26
C ILE A 498 -12.44 16.57 -3.93
N LEU A 499 -11.19 17.03 -3.82
CA LEU A 499 -10.43 16.96 -2.56
C LEU A 499 -11.14 17.71 -1.43
N LYS A 500 -11.61 18.94 -1.69
CA LYS A 500 -12.38 19.74 -0.71
C LYS A 500 -13.64 19.03 -0.25
N ASN A 501 -14.45 18.60 -1.22
CA ASN A 501 -15.77 18.05 -0.93
C ASN A 501 -15.66 16.73 -0.15
N LEU A 502 -14.73 15.85 -0.52
CA LEU A 502 -14.55 14.58 0.17
C LEU A 502 -13.86 14.75 1.53
N ASN A 503 -12.83 15.60 1.61
CA ASN A 503 -12.16 15.82 2.89
C ASN A 503 -13.05 16.52 3.92
N ALA A 504 -14.05 17.30 3.47
CA ALA A 504 -15.05 17.87 4.38
C ALA A 504 -15.83 16.77 5.14
N TRP A 505 -16.17 15.65 4.51
CA TRP A 505 -16.79 14.50 5.18
C TRP A 505 -15.85 13.85 6.19
N ARG A 506 -14.55 13.69 5.86
CA ARG A 506 -13.55 13.13 6.76
C ARG A 506 -13.35 13.98 8.03
N LYS A 507 -13.56 15.28 7.94
CA LYS A 507 -13.46 16.22 9.08
C LYS A 507 -14.81 16.47 9.78
N GLY A 508 -15.90 16.20 9.09
CA GLY A 508 -17.27 16.39 9.56
C GLY A 508 -17.92 15.13 10.12
N LEU A 509 -19.18 14.91 9.77
CA LEU A 509 -20.00 13.79 10.24
C LEU A 509 -19.43 12.40 9.87
N GLY A 510 -18.63 12.33 8.81
CA GLY A 510 -17.98 11.09 8.38
C GLY A 510 -16.75 10.72 9.20
N LYS A 511 -16.22 11.60 10.06
CA LYS A 511 -14.93 11.45 10.74
C LYS A 511 -14.77 10.08 11.41
N ASN A 512 -15.69 9.71 12.27
CA ASN A 512 -15.58 8.47 13.05
C ASN A 512 -15.67 7.21 12.17
N TYR A 513 -16.41 7.28 11.08
CA TYR A 513 -16.55 6.16 10.14
C TYR A 513 -15.29 5.99 9.28
N LEU A 514 -14.78 7.10 8.73
CA LEU A 514 -13.66 7.11 7.78
C LEU A 514 -12.25 7.11 8.43
N HIS A 515 -12.18 7.11 9.75
CA HIS A 515 -10.91 7.00 10.50
C HIS A 515 -10.81 5.74 11.34
N VAL A 516 -11.91 5.32 11.97
CA VAL A 516 -11.89 4.25 12.97
C VAL A 516 -13.06 3.27 12.84
N GLY A 517 -13.94 3.48 11.85
CA GLY A 517 -15.11 2.63 11.63
C GLY A 517 -14.73 1.28 11.02
N LYS A 518 -15.51 0.26 11.33
CA LYS A 518 -15.45 -1.04 10.66
C LYS A 518 -16.04 -0.92 9.26
N MET A 519 -15.28 -1.22 8.22
CA MET A 519 -15.83 -1.33 6.88
C MET A 519 -16.75 -2.55 6.81
N ILE A 520 -17.93 -2.37 6.21
CA ILE A 520 -18.95 -3.40 6.05
C ILE A 520 -19.44 -3.45 4.59
N LYS A 521 -20.14 -4.50 4.24
CA LYS A 521 -20.73 -4.65 2.91
C LYS A 521 -21.77 -3.55 2.64
N PRO A 522 -21.65 -2.77 1.54
CA PRO A 522 -22.61 -1.72 1.19
C PRO A 522 -23.91 -2.31 0.60
N LEU A 523 -24.96 -1.51 0.62
CA LEU A 523 -26.14 -1.77 -0.22
C LEU A 523 -25.77 -1.51 -1.69
N ALA A 524 -26.27 -2.36 -2.57
CA ALA A 524 -26.11 -2.15 -4.01
C ALA A 524 -26.84 -0.85 -4.45
N ILE A 525 -26.20 -0.11 -5.35
CA ILE A 525 -26.76 1.13 -5.94
C ILE A 525 -26.88 0.91 -7.44
N GLU A 526 -28.04 1.23 -8.00
CA GLU A 526 -28.24 1.20 -9.43
C GLU A 526 -27.86 2.54 -10.04
N CYS A 527 -26.88 2.54 -10.94
CA CYS A 527 -26.40 3.70 -11.68
C CYS A 527 -25.82 3.28 -13.02
N GLY A 528 -25.41 4.24 -13.84
CA GLY A 528 -24.67 3.99 -15.08
C GLY A 528 -23.26 3.46 -14.83
N LYS A 529 -22.53 3.21 -15.94
CA LYS A 529 -21.15 2.73 -15.95
C LYS A 529 -20.24 3.70 -16.67
N GLU A 530 -19.01 3.81 -16.18
CA GLU A 530 -17.92 4.52 -16.82
C GLU A 530 -16.80 3.55 -17.21
N SER A 531 -16.20 3.78 -18.37
CA SER A 531 -15.08 2.97 -18.86
C SER A 531 -13.79 3.75 -18.86
N PHE A 532 -12.73 3.15 -18.33
CA PHE A 532 -11.38 3.69 -18.34
C PHE A 532 -10.48 2.75 -19.12
N LYS A 533 -9.72 3.28 -20.04
CA LYS A 533 -8.65 2.51 -20.66
C LYS A 533 -7.47 2.41 -19.71
N LEU A 534 -6.86 1.24 -19.70
CA LEU A 534 -5.69 0.94 -18.90
C LEU A 534 -4.50 0.70 -19.81
N ASN A 535 -3.31 0.99 -19.29
CA ASN A 535 -2.03 0.67 -19.91
C ASN A 535 -1.98 1.02 -21.39
N LYS A 536 -2.13 2.29 -21.70
CA LYS A 536 -2.11 2.81 -23.08
C LYS A 536 -3.17 2.19 -24.00
N GLY A 537 -4.27 1.72 -23.43
CA GLY A 537 -5.42 1.20 -24.16
C GLY A 537 -5.43 -0.30 -24.42
N THR A 538 -4.55 -1.08 -23.78
CA THR A 538 -4.52 -2.55 -23.94
C THR A 538 -5.67 -3.24 -23.20
N HIS A 539 -6.18 -2.66 -22.10
CA HIS A 539 -7.28 -3.19 -21.31
C HIS A 539 -8.34 -2.13 -21.03
N THR A 540 -9.50 -2.55 -20.59
CA THR A 540 -10.59 -1.67 -20.18
C THR A 540 -11.02 -2.01 -18.77
N PHE A 541 -11.04 -1.00 -17.90
CA PHE A 541 -11.65 -1.05 -16.58
C PHE A 541 -13.02 -0.38 -16.62
N VAL A 542 -14.04 -1.07 -16.14
CA VAL A 542 -15.41 -0.55 -16.06
C VAL A 542 -15.77 -0.35 -14.61
N ALA A 543 -16.06 0.90 -14.23
CA ALA A 543 -16.51 1.29 -12.91
C ALA A 543 -17.98 1.74 -12.94
N ASP A 544 -18.63 1.73 -11.80
CA ASP A 544 -19.89 2.43 -11.61
C ASP A 544 -19.71 3.95 -11.73
N GLU A 545 -20.69 4.67 -12.24
CA GLU A 545 -20.66 6.16 -12.31
C GLU A 545 -20.59 6.80 -10.92
N VAL A 546 -20.98 6.08 -9.88
CA VAL A 546 -20.76 6.43 -8.49
C VAL A 546 -20.06 5.29 -7.79
N LEU A 547 -19.13 5.61 -6.89
CA LEU A 547 -18.49 4.62 -6.02
C LEU A 547 -19.13 4.65 -4.63
N THR A 548 -19.06 3.53 -3.91
CA THR A 548 -19.72 3.42 -2.60
C THR A 548 -18.94 2.51 -1.64
N ALA A 549 -18.97 2.86 -0.35
CA ALA A 549 -18.53 2.00 0.74
C ALA A 549 -19.39 2.24 1.98
N ALA A 550 -19.51 1.23 2.83
CA ALA A 550 -20.29 1.31 4.05
C ALA A 550 -19.41 1.05 5.28
N TYR A 551 -19.77 1.71 6.37
CA TYR A 551 -19.04 1.65 7.63
C TYR A 551 -19.99 1.51 8.82
N GLU A 552 -19.49 0.88 9.86
CA GLU A 552 -20.15 0.79 11.17
C GLU A 552 -19.26 1.42 12.25
N TYR A 553 -19.86 2.28 13.09
CA TYR A 553 -19.21 2.83 14.26
C TYR A 553 -20.22 2.95 15.40
N ASN A 554 -19.91 2.39 16.57
CA ASN A 554 -20.78 2.36 17.76
C ASN A 554 -22.20 1.86 17.45
N GLY A 555 -22.32 0.82 16.61
CA GLY A 555 -23.59 0.21 16.22
C GLY A 555 -24.41 1.00 15.20
N GLN A 556 -23.93 2.16 14.78
CA GLN A 556 -24.55 2.93 13.68
C GLN A 556 -23.88 2.56 12.36
N LYS A 557 -24.70 2.30 11.35
CA LYS A 557 -24.25 1.93 10.01
C LYS A 557 -24.58 3.04 9.02
N VAL A 558 -23.59 3.41 8.24
CA VAL A 558 -23.71 4.42 7.18
C VAL A 558 -23.08 3.93 5.90
N GLN A 559 -23.54 4.48 4.78
CA GLN A 559 -22.92 4.25 3.47
C GLN A 559 -22.63 5.59 2.82
N PHE A 560 -21.40 5.77 2.38
CA PHE A 560 -21.01 6.90 1.54
C PHE A 560 -21.22 6.54 0.08
N VAL A 561 -21.69 7.50 -0.69
CA VAL A 561 -21.83 7.43 -2.14
C VAL A 561 -21.15 8.64 -2.72
N VAL A 562 -20.28 8.43 -3.70
CA VAL A 562 -19.46 9.50 -4.32
C VAL A 562 -19.73 9.56 -5.82
N ASN A 563 -20.21 10.70 -6.29
CA ASN A 563 -20.20 11.05 -7.72
C ASN A 563 -18.85 11.70 -8.05
N TYR A 564 -17.98 10.99 -8.73
CA TYR A 564 -16.66 11.48 -9.15
C TYR A 564 -16.69 12.14 -10.53
N ASN A 565 -17.85 12.21 -11.19
CA ASN A 565 -17.97 12.82 -12.50
C ASN A 565 -18.14 14.33 -12.40
N THR A 566 -17.75 15.04 -13.45
CA THR A 566 -17.94 16.49 -13.61
C THR A 566 -19.36 16.87 -14.03
N ARG A 567 -20.26 15.87 -14.12
CA ARG A 567 -21.69 16.00 -14.39
C ARG A 567 -22.54 15.42 -13.27
N GLY A 568 -23.78 15.84 -13.17
CA GLY A 568 -24.76 15.21 -12.28
C GLY A 568 -25.02 13.75 -12.69
N VAL A 569 -25.26 12.89 -11.70
CA VAL A 569 -25.60 11.47 -11.88
C VAL A 569 -26.82 11.15 -11.06
N GLN A 570 -27.81 10.50 -11.69
CA GLN A 570 -28.97 9.98 -10.98
C GLN A 570 -28.71 8.55 -10.53
N ILE A 571 -28.99 8.27 -9.26
CA ILE A 571 -28.88 6.93 -8.67
C ILE A 571 -30.24 6.44 -8.17
N ARG A 572 -30.39 5.11 -8.17
CA ARG A 572 -31.52 4.43 -7.56
C ARG A 572 -31.06 3.54 -6.42
N LEU A 573 -31.77 3.64 -5.31
CA LEU A 573 -31.50 2.93 -4.09
C LEU A 573 -32.39 1.69 -3.98
N PRO A 574 -31.91 0.57 -3.40
CA PRO A 574 -32.67 -0.69 -3.32
C PRO A 574 -33.84 -0.63 -2.35
N LYS A 575 -33.87 0.38 -1.49
CA LYS A 575 -34.96 0.64 -0.51
C LYS A 575 -34.97 2.12 -0.16
N LYS A 576 -36.07 2.56 0.48
CA LYS A 576 -36.15 3.91 1.04
C LYS A 576 -35.11 4.10 2.16
N VAL A 577 -34.32 5.15 2.06
CA VAL A 577 -33.30 5.51 3.05
C VAL A 577 -33.29 7.01 3.34
N ASP A 578 -32.74 7.37 4.49
CA ASP A 578 -32.45 8.76 4.82
C ASP A 578 -31.05 9.11 4.35
N VAL A 579 -30.91 10.24 3.69
CA VAL A 579 -29.65 10.71 3.10
C VAL A 579 -29.27 12.08 3.66
N ILE A 580 -28.04 12.21 4.11
CA ILE A 580 -27.43 13.48 4.50
C ILE A 580 -26.62 13.97 3.30
N LEU A 581 -26.89 15.21 2.87
CA LEU A 581 -26.34 15.77 1.62
C LEU A 581 -25.07 16.60 1.83
N ASP A 582 -24.75 16.99 3.05
CA ASP A 582 -23.56 17.78 3.38
C ASP A 582 -22.85 17.26 4.64
N SER A 583 -21.56 17.53 4.73
CA SER A 583 -20.67 16.99 5.77
C SER A 583 -20.96 17.50 7.20
N ILE A 584 -21.85 18.49 7.36
CA ILE A 584 -22.25 19.07 8.65
C ILE A 584 -23.68 18.74 9.04
N GLY A 585 -24.45 18.06 8.17
CA GLY A 585 -25.79 17.58 8.46
C GLY A 585 -26.90 18.62 8.41
N MET A 586 -26.64 19.77 7.78
CA MET A 586 -27.67 20.82 7.64
C MET A 586 -28.73 20.49 6.58
N GLN A 587 -28.35 19.67 5.61
CA GLN A 587 -29.25 19.26 4.52
C GLN A 587 -29.43 17.75 4.53
N SER A 588 -30.70 17.30 4.55
CA SER A 588 -31.02 15.89 4.51
C SER A 588 -32.35 15.64 3.79
N LEU A 589 -32.48 14.44 3.24
CA LEU A 589 -33.71 13.92 2.65
C LEU A 589 -34.09 12.65 3.38
N THR A 590 -35.38 12.42 3.56
CA THR A 590 -35.88 11.25 4.27
C THR A 590 -36.70 10.35 3.36
N GLY A 591 -36.51 9.03 3.49
CA GLY A 591 -37.32 8.03 2.83
C GLY A 591 -37.27 8.07 1.30
N ILE A 592 -36.11 8.41 0.71
CA ILE A 592 -35.96 8.50 -0.76
C ILE A 592 -35.49 7.18 -1.37
N GLU A 593 -35.86 6.92 -2.62
CA GLU A 593 -35.43 5.78 -3.43
C GLU A 593 -34.59 6.22 -4.65
N THR A 594 -34.67 7.51 -5.01
CA THR A 594 -33.85 8.07 -6.10
C THR A 594 -33.19 9.35 -5.63
N LEU A 595 -31.99 9.62 -6.12
CA LEU A 595 -31.24 10.82 -5.80
C LEU A 595 -30.47 11.31 -7.02
N ASP A 596 -30.58 12.62 -7.30
CA ASP A 596 -29.74 13.32 -8.26
C ASP A 596 -28.50 13.84 -7.51
N MET A 597 -27.34 13.26 -7.79
CA MET A 597 -26.09 13.63 -7.16
C MET A 597 -25.41 14.74 -7.95
N PRO A 598 -25.02 15.85 -7.31
CA PRO A 598 -24.23 16.90 -7.95
C PRO A 598 -22.87 16.38 -8.44
N PRO A 599 -22.20 17.07 -9.37
CA PRO A 599 -20.84 16.77 -9.78
C PRO A 599 -19.86 16.78 -8.59
N LEU A 600 -18.84 15.91 -8.62
CA LEU A 600 -17.71 15.88 -7.67
C LEU A 600 -18.17 15.95 -6.21
N SER A 601 -19.19 15.19 -5.84
CA SER A 601 -19.85 15.28 -4.53
C SER A 601 -19.97 13.92 -3.84
N ALA A 602 -20.19 13.97 -2.54
CA ALA A 602 -20.51 12.79 -1.73
C ALA A 602 -21.77 13.03 -0.89
N VAL A 603 -22.45 11.94 -0.57
CA VAL A 603 -23.57 11.90 0.37
C VAL A 603 -23.38 10.75 1.35
N MET A 604 -24.03 10.83 2.51
CA MET A 604 -24.03 9.78 3.52
C MET A 604 -25.44 9.26 3.75
N MET A 605 -25.65 7.99 3.52
CA MET A 605 -26.91 7.29 3.77
C MET A 605 -26.89 6.63 5.16
N LYS A 606 -28.00 6.65 5.89
CA LYS A 606 -28.21 5.85 7.09
C LYS A 606 -28.78 4.49 6.70
N LEU A 607 -28.10 3.39 7.09
CA LEU A 607 -28.47 2.04 6.71
C LEU A 607 -29.49 1.38 7.65
#